data_ec46abeb8054fc7a1cc81ea11fd88abb
#
_entry.id   ec46abeb8054fc7a1cc81ea11fd88abb
#
_cell.length_a   1.000
_cell.length_b   1.000
_cell.length_c   1.000
_cell.angle_alpha   90.00
_cell.angle_beta   90.00
_cell.angle_gamma   90.00
#
_symmetry.space_group_name_H-M   'P 1'
#
loop_
_entity.id
_entity.type
_entity.pdbx_description
1 polymer ?
#
loop_
_entity_poly.entity_id
_entity_poly.type
_entity_poly.pdbx_seq_one_letter_code
_entity_poly.pdbx_strand_id
1 'polypeptide(L)'
;MKINWFLFSSKRWRKLGRLFSLCLLCFALAVGCNREQSSLPTQVAGNNRDRIAIGTTLQPRTLDPADSYELAGLMVIYNLSDTLYTYELGTPKLKPQLATAMPKVSEDGLTYTIPLRQGVIFHDGTPFNAEAMAFSLKRFIENGGEPSFLLADTVEKIEATGERELTIKLKRPFAAFPSLLAFPGACAVSPKAYEIGQEKFNPTKFVGTGPYRLARYRNDSVRLEAFDRYWGEKPNNKGINLQIYAGNEANLYNAFRSKAVDVAYQSLAPQQIRKLQEGAASGNWQAIETLGGAVNFMALNLNLEPIKQRAVREAIAALIDRPFLIERVLQGRGEPLYSLIPKTFDVYKPVFKETYGNVNLAAVKQLLADAGYSAQNPVTIELWHSSSSLPFSIVAAILKAIAKRDLDGAIQFEPNSIARTAFFGYVSQGIYQTSFSNWYPDFLDADNYVYPLLHCAKGTEAKGCEEGGSQNQGSAYYSDRVNQLIEQQRQEQNPQKRKAIFAEIQEILARDVPYIPLWQTKDYAFAQNDIAGVTINPSQTFPFWTIKRN
;
A
#
# COMPACT_ATOMS: atom_id res chain seq x y z
N MET A 1 3.01 6.98 -96.56
CA MET A 1 1.62 7.04 -97.00
C MET A 1 0.71 7.23 -95.78
N LYS A 2 0.03 8.37 -95.70
CA LYS A 2 -0.80 8.84 -94.60
C LYS A 2 -2.11 8.05 -94.55
N ILE A 3 -2.64 7.73 -93.37
CA ILE A 3 -4.07 7.73 -93.11
C ILE A 3 -4.31 8.06 -91.65
N ASN A 4 -5.01 9.16 -91.43
CA ASN A 4 -5.58 9.62 -90.12
C ASN A 4 -6.77 8.75 -89.75
N TRP A 5 -6.94 8.49 -88.41
CA TRP A 5 -8.25 8.13 -87.88
C TRP A 5 -8.58 8.91 -86.60
N PHE A 6 -9.79 9.38 -86.53
CA PHE A 6 -10.43 10.37 -85.68
C PHE A 6 -10.48 10.00 -84.22
N LEU A 7 -10.19 11.00 -83.44
CA LEU A 7 -10.47 11.05 -81.96
C LEU A 7 -11.98 11.20 -81.71
N PHE A 8 -12.63 10.23 -81.06
CA PHE A 8 -13.91 10.44 -80.36
C PHE A 8 -13.71 10.52 -78.89
N SER A 9 -14.27 11.58 -78.29
CA SER A 9 -14.08 12.11 -77.01
C SER A 9 -14.53 11.17 -75.88
N SER A 10 -13.60 10.70 -75.08
CA SER A 10 -13.79 9.85 -73.91
C SER A 10 -14.10 10.64 -72.57
N LYS A 11 -14.43 11.92 -72.69
CA LYS A 11 -14.62 12.78 -71.47
C LYS A 11 -15.95 12.56 -70.70
N ARG A 12 -16.97 11.99 -71.33
CA ARG A 12 -18.29 11.74 -70.69
C ARG A 12 -18.28 10.47 -69.80
N TRP A 13 -17.60 9.45 -70.18
CA TRP A 13 -17.56 8.18 -69.43
C TRP A 13 -16.67 8.27 -68.17
N ARG A 14 -15.64 9.10 -68.18
CA ARG A 14 -14.81 9.35 -67.00
C ARG A 14 -15.52 10.13 -65.88
N LYS A 15 -16.52 10.96 -66.20
CA LYS A 15 -17.34 11.66 -65.19
C LYS A 15 -18.37 10.74 -64.54
N LEU A 16 -19.00 9.82 -65.29
CA LEU A 16 -19.92 8.83 -64.68
C LEU A 16 -19.20 7.82 -63.80
N GLY A 17 -18.03 7.31 -64.22
CA GLY A 17 -17.23 6.41 -63.39
C GLY A 17 -16.74 7.04 -62.09
N ARG A 18 -16.39 8.34 -62.07
CA ARG A 18 -16.02 9.07 -60.88
C ARG A 18 -17.18 9.33 -59.91
N LEU A 19 -18.39 9.59 -60.42
CA LEU A 19 -19.59 9.70 -59.58
C LEU A 19 -19.98 8.35 -58.96
N PHE A 20 -19.87 7.24 -59.72
CA PHE A 20 -20.18 5.91 -59.20
C PHE A 20 -19.14 5.44 -58.16
N SER A 21 -17.85 5.76 -58.34
CA SER A 21 -16.79 5.48 -57.34
C SER A 21 -16.95 6.34 -56.09
N LEU A 22 -17.39 7.61 -56.21
CA LEU A 22 -17.66 8.47 -55.04
C LEU A 22 -18.87 7.99 -54.23
N CYS A 23 -19.94 7.53 -54.91
CA CYS A 23 -21.11 6.96 -54.23
C CYS A 23 -20.80 5.62 -53.53
N LEU A 24 -19.95 4.76 -54.11
CA LEU A 24 -19.51 3.53 -53.49
C LEU A 24 -18.59 3.81 -52.27
N LEU A 25 -17.73 4.84 -52.33
CA LEU A 25 -16.89 5.26 -51.21
C LEU A 25 -17.74 5.85 -50.06
N CYS A 26 -18.78 6.64 -50.35
CA CYS A 26 -19.72 7.14 -49.36
C CYS A 26 -20.57 6.02 -48.75
N PHE A 27 -20.93 4.98 -49.49
CA PHE A 27 -21.66 3.82 -48.97
C PHE A 27 -20.75 2.93 -48.10
N ALA A 28 -19.46 2.76 -48.45
CA ALA A 28 -18.47 2.04 -47.66
C ALA A 28 -18.14 2.80 -46.35
N LEU A 29 -18.14 4.15 -46.34
CA LEU A 29 -17.97 4.96 -45.15
C LEU A 29 -19.23 4.99 -44.26
N ALA A 30 -20.42 4.81 -44.82
CA ALA A 30 -21.66 4.73 -44.05
C ALA A 30 -21.88 3.35 -43.37
N VAL A 31 -21.31 2.27 -43.93
CA VAL A 31 -21.36 0.92 -43.34
C VAL A 31 -20.18 0.66 -42.39
N GLY A 32 -19.08 1.44 -42.48
CA GLY A 32 -17.92 1.34 -41.57
C GLY A 32 -18.07 2.07 -40.25
N CYS A 33 -19.16 2.82 -40.01
CA CYS A 33 -19.47 3.44 -38.72
C CYS A 33 -20.38 2.59 -37.82
N ASN A 34 -20.25 1.26 -37.83
CA ASN A 34 -20.54 0.51 -36.63
C ASN A 34 -19.33 0.66 -35.70
N ARG A 35 -19.22 1.84 -35.06
CA ARG A 35 -18.52 1.93 -33.80
C ARG A 35 -19.08 0.79 -32.96
N GLU A 36 -18.23 -0.15 -32.60
CA GLU A 36 -18.38 -0.82 -31.33
C GLU A 36 -18.51 0.32 -30.30
N GLN A 37 -19.74 0.69 -29.98
CA GLN A 37 -20.03 1.28 -28.71
C GLN A 37 -19.40 0.30 -27.72
N SER A 38 -18.30 0.70 -27.12
CA SER A 38 -17.89 0.15 -25.86
C SER A 38 -19.14 0.23 -24.99
N SER A 39 -19.88 -0.85 -24.91
CA SER A 39 -21.03 -1.01 -24.08
C SER A 39 -20.54 -0.66 -22.69
N LEU A 40 -21.01 0.46 -22.16
CA LEU A 40 -21.09 0.65 -20.71
C LEU A 40 -21.51 -0.71 -20.16
N PRO A 41 -20.86 -1.24 -19.11
CA PRO A 41 -21.18 -2.54 -18.59
C PRO A 41 -22.67 -2.61 -18.39
N THR A 42 -23.33 -3.50 -19.14
CA THR A 42 -24.78 -3.68 -19.11
C THR A 42 -25.13 -3.90 -17.66
N GLN A 43 -25.92 -3.01 -17.09
CA GLN A 43 -26.52 -3.22 -15.79
C GLN A 43 -27.10 -4.63 -15.81
N VAL A 44 -26.57 -5.52 -15.02
CA VAL A 44 -27.24 -6.79 -14.71
C VAL A 44 -28.45 -6.39 -13.89
N ALA A 45 -29.53 -6.10 -14.59
CA ALA A 45 -30.84 -5.83 -14.03
C ALA A 45 -31.38 -7.14 -13.43
N GLY A 46 -30.89 -7.46 -12.28
CA GLY A 46 -31.56 -8.26 -11.28
C GLY A 46 -31.78 -7.32 -10.11
N ASN A 47 -33.03 -7.19 -9.72
CA ASN A 47 -33.49 -6.43 -8.55
C ASN A 47 -32.83 -7.01 -7.28
N ASN A 48 -31.57 -6.69 -7.04
CA ASN A 48 -30.77 -7.25 -5.96
C ASN A 48 -30.32 -6.12 -5.01
N ARG A 49 -31.34 -5.46 -4.42
CA ARG A 49 -31.15 -4.43 -3.37
C ARG A 49 -30.32 -4.92 -2.19
N ASP A 50 -30.21 -6.25 -2.02
CA ASP A 50 -29.49 -6.88 -0.93
C ASP A 50 -27.97 -7.02 -1.19
N ARG A 51 -27.50 -6.67 -2.38
CA ARG A 51 -26.07 -6.69 -2.74
C ARG A 51 -25.50 -5.28 -2.76
N ILE A 52 -24.25 -5.16 -2.41
CA ILE A 52 -23.53 -3.88 -2.41
C ILE A 52 -22.64 -3.80 -3.66
N ALA A 53 -22.73 -2.71 -4.39
CA ALA A 53 -21.85 -2.38 -5.51
C ALA A 53 -20.70 -1.49 -5.02
N ILE A 54 -19.47 -2.00 -5.07
CA ILE A 54 -18.26 -1.27 -4.69
C ILE A 54 -17.47 -0.95 -5.95
N GLY A 55 -17.12 0.31 -6.17
CA GLY A 55 -16.24 0.75 -7.24
C GLY A 55 -14.81 0.99 -6.74
N THR A 56 -13.82 0.55 -7.52
CA THR A 56 -12.40 0.80 -7.27
C THR A 56 -11.63 0.93 -8.59
N THR A 57 -10.46 1.54 -8.59
CA THR A 57 -9.53 1.50 -9.73
C THR A 57 -8.44 0.43 -9.56
N LEU A 58 -8.41 -0.23 -8.41
CA LEU A 58 -7.44 -1.27 -8.08
C LEU A 58 -7.84 -2.58 -8.76
N GLN A 59 -6.97 -3.12 -9.59
CA GLN A 59 -7.18 -4.38 -10.31
C GLN A 59 -6.30 -5.47 -9.72
N PRO A 60 -6.88 -6.56 -9.17
CA PRO A 60 -6.10 -7.71 -8.71
C PRO A 60 -5.32 -8.35 -9.88
N ARG A 61 -4.04 -8.62 -9.68
CA ARG A 61 -3.23 -9.45 -10.58
C ARG A 61 -3.58 -10.92 -10.38
N THR A 62 -3.72 -11.31 -9.14
CA THR A 62 -4.00 -12.68 -8.72
C THR A 62 -4.88 -12.69 -7.47
N LEU A 63 -5.69 -13.73 -7.32
CA LEU A 63 -6.40 -14.04 -6.07
C LEU A 63 -5.76 -15.22 -5.33
N ASP A 64 -4.63 -15.74 -5.80
CA ASP A 64 -3.89 -16.76 -5.05
C ASP A 64 -3.17 -16.13 -3.86
N PRO A 65 -3.49 -16.51 -2.61
CA PRO A 65 -2.90 -15.87 -1.44
C PRO A 65 -1.39 -16.10 -1.31
N ALA A 66 -0.87 -17.20 -1.88
CA ALA A 66 0.57 -17.47 -1.88
C ALA A 66 1.36 -16.63 -2.89
N ASP A 67 0.67 -15.89 -3.79
CA ASP A 67 1.30 -15.07 -4.84
C ASP A 67 0.81 -13.61 -4.81
N SER A 68 -0.29 -13.30 -4.13
CA SER A 68 -0.84 -11.94 -4.05
C SER A 68 -0.05 -11.09 -3.04
N TYR A 69 0.56 -10.02 -3.55
CA TYR A 69 1.31 -9.06 -2.74
C TYR A 69 0.94 -7.60 -3.07
N GLU A 70 -0.15 -7.41 -3.76
CA GLU A 70 -0.69 -6.09 -4.07
C GLU A 70 -2.02 -5.85 -3.34
N LEU A 71 -2.31 -4.58 -3.03
CA LEU A 71 -3.48 -4.16 -2.27
C LEU A 71 -4.80 -4.67 -2.86
N ALA A 72 -4.91 -4.72 -4.19
CA ALA A 72 -6.14 -5.12 -4.87
C ALA A 72 -6.51 -6.58 -4.60
N GLY A 73 -5.54 -7.51 -4.73
CA GLY A 73 -5.74 -8.93 -4.44
C GLY A 73 -5.96 -9.19 -2.96
N LEU A 74 -5.13 -8.60 -2.10
CA LEU A 74 -5.23 -8.73 -0.64
C LEU A 74 -6.56 -8.22 -0.10
N MET A 75 -7.13 -7.14 -0.66
CA MET A 75 -8.46 -6.63 -0.30
C MET A 75 -9.57 -7.67 -0.57
N VAL A 76 -9.51 -8.36 -1.69
CA VAL A 76 -10.48 -9.40 -2.03
C VAL A 76 -10.26 -10.65 -1.18
N ILE A 77 -9.02 -11.10 -1.03
CA ILE A 77 -8.63 -12.28 -0.23
C ILE A 77 -9.09 -12.12 1.23
N TYR A 78 -8.94 -10.94 1.82
CA TYR A 78 -9.38 -10.62 3.19
C TYR A 78 -10.88 -10.92 3.44
N ASN A 79 -11.70 -10.87 2.41
CA ASN A 79 -13.13 -11.17 2.49
C ASN A 79 -13.48 -12.63 2.12
N LEU A 80 -12.53 -13.36 1.53
CA LEU A 80 -12.70 -14.73 1.07
C LEU A 80 -12.15 -15.77 2.04
N SER A 81 -11.25 -15.39 2.95
CA SER A 81 -10.68 -16.31 3.93
C SER A 81 -10.28 -15.61 5.22
N ASP A 82 -10.08 -16.43 6.26
CA ASP A 82 -9.62 -16.01 7.56
C ASP A 82 -8.14 -16.37 7.76
N THR A 83 -7.48 -15.57 8.57
CA THR A 83 -6.12 -15.77 9.06
C THR A 83 -6.13 -16.29 10.51
N LEU A 84 -4.99 -16.67 11.07
CA LEU A 84 -4.92 -17.07 12.48
C LEU A 84 -5.28 -15.91 13.42
N TYR A 85 -4.79 -14.72 13.09
CA TYR A 85 -5.08 -13.48 13.81
C TYR A 85 -5.59 -12.41 12.85
N THR A 86 -6.30 -11.42 13.34
CA THR A 86 -6.77 -10.25 12.58
C THR A 86 -6.72 -9.02 13.48
N TYR A 87 -7.05 -7.86 12.96
CA TYR A 87 -7.09 -6.62 13.76
C TYR A 87 -8.53 -6.27 14.17
N GLU A 88 -8.69 -5.63 15.32
CA GLU A 88 -9.94 -4.95 15.66
C GLU A 88 -10.19 -3.87 14.61
N LEU A 89 -11.41 -3.78 14.08
CA LEU A 89 -11.76 -2.87 12.98
C LEU A 89 -11.38 -1.42 13.30
N GLY A 90 -10.71 -0.78 12.36
CA GLY A 90 -10.27 0.62 12.49
C GLY A 90 -9.05 0.82 13.41
N THR A 91 -8.44 -0.24 13.92
CA THR A 91 -7.29 -0.16 14.85
C THR A 91 -6.14 -1.07 14.44
N PRO A 92 -4.91 -0.84 14.93
CA PRO A 92 -3.80 -1.79 14.79
C PRO A 92 -3.80 -2.90 15.84
N LYS A 93 -4.84 -3.00 16.70
CA LYS A 93 -4.88 -3.95 17.79
C LYS A 93 -5.21 -5.34 17.29
N LEU A 94 -4.28 -6.27 17.49
CA LEU A 94 -4.39 -7.66 17.08
C LEU A 94 -5.41 -8.43 17.95
N LYS A 95 -6.17 -9.32 17.32
CA LYS A 95 -7.08 -10.26 18.00
C LYS A 95 -7.08 -11.65 17.34
N PRO A 96 -7.40 -12.72 18.08
CA PRO A 96 -7.60 -14.05 17.51
C PRO A 96 -8.73 -14.08 16.47
N GLN A 97 -8.55 -14.91 15.39
CA GLN A 97 -9.57 -15.18 14.37
C GLN A 97 -9.77 -16.69 14.21
N LEU A 98 -8.98 -17.41 13.40
CA LEU A 98 -8.98 -18.88 13.40
C LEU A 98 -8.28 -19.47 14.64
N ALA A 99 -7.36 -18.74 15.23
CA ALA A 99 -6.90 -19.00 16.59
C ALA A 99 -8.02 -18.67 17.61
N THR A 100 -8.02 -19.33 18.78
CA THR A 100 -8.96 -19.06 19.88
C THR A 100 -8.35 -18.18 20.97
N ALA A 101 -7.03 -18.03 21.01
CA ALA A 101 -6.27 -17.20 21.94
C ALA A 101 -4.97 -16.71 21.29
N MET A 102 -4.29 -15.77 21.94
CA MET A 102 -2.91 -15.43 21.60
C MET A 102 -2.03 -16.67 21.82
N PRO A 103 -0.91 -16.81 21.07
CA PRO A 103 -0.07 -18.01 21.15
C PRO A 103 0.60 -18.12 22.53
N LYS A 104 0.85 -19.35 22.95
CA LYS A 104 1.84 -19.61 24.00
C LYS A 104 3.23 -19.60 23.35
N VAL A 105 4.10 -18.76 23.89
CA VAL A 105 5.46 -18.60 23.37
C VAL A 105 6.42 -19.25 24.36
N SER A 106 7.39 -20.02 23.87
CA SER A 106 8.46 -20.59 24.69
C SER A 106 9.38 -19.50 25.27
N GLU A 107 10.10 -19.81 26.35
CA GLU A 107 11.00 -18.86 27.02
C GLU A 107 12.10 -18.30 26.11
N ASP A 108 12.57 -19.11 25.14
CA ASP A 108 13.53 -18.70 24.12
C ASP A 108 12.93 -17.86 22.98
N GLY A 109 11.59 -17.65 22.99
CA GLY A 109 10.88 -16.89 21.97
C GLY A 109 10.79 -17.55 20.60
N LEU A 110 11.16 -18.83 20.49
CA LEU A 110 11.26 -19.53 19.19
C LEU A 110 10.03 -20.36 18.84
N THR A 111 9.31 -20.90 19.83
CA THR A 111 8.19 -21.82 19.59
C THR A 111 6.86 -21.18 19.96
N TYR A 112 5.96 -21.14 19.00
CA TYR A 112 4.61 -20.58 19.12
C TYR A 112 3.59 -21.72 19.05
N THR A 113 2.88 -21.99 20.14
CA THR A 113 1.78 -22.94 20.19
C THR A 113 0.44 -22.20 20.13
N ILE A 114 -0.35 -22.50 19.10
CA ILE A 114 -1.55 -21.74 18.72
C ILE A 114 -2.77 -22.66 18.80
N PRO A 115 -3.72 -22.41 19.73
CA PRO A 115 -4.97 -23.15 19.80
C PRO A 115 -5.93 -22.70 18.69
N LEU A 116 -6.55 -23.66 18.00
CA LEU A 116 -7.39 -23.42 16.83
C LEU A 116 -8.90 -23.61 17.11
N ARG A 117 -9.70 -22.88 16.36
CA ARG A 117 -11.15 -22.88 16.40
C ARG A 117 -11.72 -24.19 15.84
N GLN A 118 -12.80 -24.67 16.46
CA GLN A 118 -13.56 -25.84 16.03
C GLN A 118 -14.77 -25.43 15.19
N GLY A 119 -15.24 -26.33 14.31
CA GLY A 119 -16.49 -26.17 13.55
C GLY A 119 -16.37 -25.24 12.35
N VAL A 120 -15.17 -24.77 12.02
CA VAL A 120 -14.90 -23.99 10.82
C VAL A 120 -14.86 -24.93 9.60
N ILE A 121 -15.42 -24.50 8.48
CA ILE A 121 -15.41 -25.24 7.22
C ILE A 121 -14.98 -24.31 6.08
N PHE A 122 -14.30 -24.89 5.11
CA PHE A 122 -13.99 -24.22 3.85
C PHE A 122 -15.23 -24.08 2.97
N HIS A 123 -15.19 -23.22 1.95
CA HIS A 123 -16.28 -22.98 1.00
C HIS A 123 -16.72 -24.23 0.24
N ASP A 124 -15.83 -25.22 0.08
CA ASP A 124 -16.11 -26.53 -0.53
C ASP A 124 -16.65 -27.58 0.45
N GLY A 125 -16.83 -27.20 1.71
CA GLY A 125 -17.32 -28.07 2.79
C GLY A 125 -16.25 -28.89 3.49
N THR A 126 -14.97 -28.81 3.10
CA THR A 126 -13.84 -29.45 3.80
C THR A 126 -13.73 -28.88 5.22
N PRO A 127 -13.53 -29.70 6.27
CA PRO A 127 -13.29 -29.22 7.63
C PRO A 127 -11.95 -28.48 7.74
N PHE A 128 -11.93 -27.40 8.52
CA PHE A 128 -10.70 -26.74 8.95
C PHE A 128 -10.18 -27.39 10.23
N ASN A 129 -8.89 -27.67 10.28
CA ASN A 129 -8.16 -28.19 11.45
C ASN A 129 -6.68 -27.73 11.39
N ALA A 130 -5.85 -28.20 12.31
CA ALA A 130 -4.44 -27.84 12.37
C ALA A 130 -3.65 -28.31 11.14
N GLU A 131 -3.97 -29.46 10.56
CA GLU A 131 -3.32 -29.93 9.33
C GLU A 131 -3.63 -29.03 8.14
N ALA A 132 -4.89 -28.58 8.00
CA ALA A 132 -5.28 -27.67 6.93
C ALA A 132 -4.62 -26.29 7.07
N MET A 133 -4.43 -25.78 8.31
CA MET A 133 -3.69 -24.55 8.53
C MET A 133 -2.20 -24.73 8.27
N ALA A 134 -1.61 -25.84 8.74
CA ALA A 134 -0.22 -26.15 8.44
C ALA A 134 0.04 -26.28 6.92
N PHE A 135 -0.88 -26.94 6.20
CA PHE A 135 -0.87 -27.00 4.75
C PHE A 135 -0.86 -25.59 4.12
N SER A 136 -1.74 -24.72 4.56
CA SER A 136 -1.88 -23.36 4.01
C SER A 136 -0.62 -22.53 4.17
N LEU A 137 -0.02 -22.55 5.38
CA LEU A 137 1.21 -21.80 5.66
C LEU A 137 2.44 -22.40 4.97
N LYS A 138 2.55 -23.75 4.88
CA LYS A 138 3.60 -24.41 4.11
C LYS A 138 3.47 -24.06 2.62
N ARG A 139 2.26 -24.11 2.09
CA ARG A 139 1.98 -23.70 0.71
C ARG A 139 2.41 -22.25 0.43
N PHE A 140 2.11 -21.34 1.35
CA PHE A 140 2.52 -19.92 1.24
C PHE A 140 4.04 -19.79 1.11
N ILE A 141 4.81 -20.59 1.85
CA ILE A 141 6.27 -20.59 1.80
C ILE A 141 6.79 -21.30 0.53
N GLU A 142 6.34 -22.54 0.31
CA GLU A 142 6.96 -23.47 -0.64
C GLU A 142 6.55 -23.22 -2.10
N ASN A 143 5.43 -22.55 -2.34
CA ASN A 143 5.05 -22.17 -3.71
C ASN A 143 5.89 -21.00 -4.26
N GLY A 144 6.61 -20.26 -3.40
CA GLY A 144 7.62 -19.28 -3.81
C GLY A 144 7.07 -18.03 -4.52
N GLY A 145 5.81 -17.66 -4.25
CA GLY A 145 5.23 -16.42 -4.79
C GLY A 145 5.81 -15.14 -4.16
N GLU A 146 5.39 -13.99 -4.67
CA GLU A 146 5.95 -12.69 -4.26
C GLU A 146 6.02 -12.47 -2.74
N PRO A 147 4.97 -12.78 -1.91
CA PRO A 147 5.03 -12.55 -0.46
C PRO A 147 5.69 -13.67 0.34
N SER A 148 6.16 -14.75 -0.28
CA SER A 148 6.65 -15.96 0.42
C SER A 148 7.75 -15.66 1.43
N PHE A 149 8.63 -14.68 1.16
CA PHE A 149 9.74 -14.27 2.03
C PHE A 149 9.27 -13.86 3.44
N LEU A 150 8.06 -13.31 3.58
CA LEU A 150 7.51 -12.89 4.87
C LEU A 150 7.52 -14.03 5.92
N LEU A 151 7.13 -15.23 5.50
CA LEU A 151 7.18 -16.42 6.35
C LEU A 151 8.45 -17.25 6.13
N ALA A 152 8.94 -17.36 4.91
CA ALA A 152 10.13 -18.16 4.58
C ALA A 152 11.37 -17.71 5.36
N ASP A 153 11.58 -16.41 5.52
CA ASP A 153 12.72 -15.86 6.25
C ASP A 153 12.60 -16.01 7.76
N THR A 154 11.37 -16.18 8.26
CA THR A 154 11.06 -16.18 9.70
C THR A 154 10.85 -17.58 10.25
N VAL A 155 10.15 -18.45 9.51
CA VAL A 155 9.69 -19.77 9.99
C VAL A 155 10.71 -20.87 9.68
N GLU A 156 11.04 -21.67 10.69
CA GLU A 156 11.85 -22.90 10.56
C GLU A 156 10.97 -24.12 10.29
N LYS A 157 9.86 -24.27 11.06
CA LYS A 157 9.03 -25.47 11.02
C LYS A 157 7.59 -25.15 11.36
N ILE A 158 6.63 -25.87 10.70
CA ILE A 158 5.19 -25.78 10.97
C ILE A 158 4.65 -27.20 11.16
N GLU A 159 3.99 -27.47 12.28
CA GLU A 159 3.43 -28.79 12.62
C GLU A 159 2.03 -28.68 13.22
N ALA A 160 1.14 -29.58 12.81
CA ALA A 160 -0.08 -29.89 13.55
C ALA A 160 0.30 -30.81 14.72
N THR A 161 0.35 -30.28 15.95
CA THR A 161 0.68 -31.04 17.16
C THR A 161 -0.54 -31.65 17.82
N GLY A 162 -1.71 -31.35 17.32
CA GLY A 162 -3.01 -31.91 17.67
C GLY A 162 -4.04 -31.54 16.62
N GLU A 163 -5.27 -32.08 16.73
CA GLU A 163 -6.36 -31.75 15.79
C GLU A 163 -6.64 -30.23 15.75
N ARG A 164 -6.45 -29.56 16.90
CA ARG A 164 -6.74 -28.13 17.13
C ARG A 164 -5.56 -27.38 17.71
N GLU A 165 -4.38 -27.82 17.48
CA GLU A 165 -3.17 -27.19 17.95
C GLU A 165 -2.13 -27.14 16.84
N LEU A 166 -1.68 -25.93 16.52
CA LEU A 166 -0.62 -25.67 15.56
C LEU A 166 0.61 -25.19 16.31
N THR A 167 1.75 -25.81 16.04
CA THR A 167 3.05 -25.37 16.56
C THR A 167 3.91 -24.85 15.41
N ILE A 168 4.42 -23.63 15.58
CA ILE A 168 5.33 -22.99 14.63
C ILE A 168 6.62 -22.68 15.34
N LYS A 169 7.74 -23.18 14.80
CA LYS A 169 9.08 -22.85 15.25
C LYS A 169 9.70 -21.80 14.35
N LEU A 170 10.28 -20.77 14.93
CA LEU A 170 10.95 -19.68 14.22
C LEU A 170 12.46 -19.92 14.17
N LYS A 171 13.10 -19.35 13.16
CA LYS A 171 14.56 -19.35 12.99
C LYS A 171 15.25 -18.43 14.01
N ARG A 172 14.58 -17.36 14.41
CA ARG A 172 15.01 -16.37 15.41
C ARG A 172 13.80 -15.84 16.16
N PRO A 173 13.94 -15.35 17.40
CA PRO A 173 12.83 -14.76 18.15
C PRO A 173 12.22 -13.57 17.38
N PHE A 174 10.88 -13.49 17.36
CA PHE A 174 10.16 -12.43 16.67
C PHE A 174 8.83 -12.11 17.36
N ALA A 175 8.84 -11.15 18.28
CA ALA A 175 7.65 -10.78 19.08
C ALA A 175 6.47 -10.29 18.21
N ALA A 176 6.71 -9.73 17.03
CA ALA A 176 5.67 -9.31 16.09
C ALA A 176 5.12 -10.48 15.22
N PHE A 177 5.58 -11.71 15.43
CA PHE A 177 5.15 -12.86 14.61
C PHE A 177 3.62 -13.05 14.57
N PRO A 178 2.86 -12.89 15.67
CA PRO A 178 1.39 -12.95 15.59
C PRO A 178 0.77 -11.91 14.65
N SER A 179 1.36 -10.71 14.54
CA SER A 179 0.91 -9.68 13.60
C SER A 179 1.21 -10.06 12.14
N LEU A 180 2.34 -10.74 11.88
CA LEU A 180 2.65 -11.30 10.58
C LEU A 180 1.65 -12.39 10.16
N LEU A 181 1.14 -13.21 11.12
CA LEU A 181 0.09 -14.20 10.88
C LEU A 181 -1.31 -13.58 10.65
N ALA A 182 -1.44 -12.25 10.70
CA ALA A 182 -2.62 -11.51 10.28
C ALA A 182 -2.51 -10.95 8.84
N PHE A 183 -1.39 -11.17 8.15
CA PHE A 183 -1.23 -10.83 6.74
C PHE A 183 -2.27 -11.61 5.90
N PRO A 184 -3.10 -10.96 5.06
CA PRO A 184 -4.20 -11.64 4.36
C PRO A 184 -3.75 -12.83 3.49
N GLY A 185 -2.53 -12.81 2.94
CA GLY A 185 -1.96 -13.92 2.19
C GLY A 185 -1.63 -15.16 3.03
N ALA A 186 -1.44 -15.01 4.36
CA ALA A 186 -1.22 -16.12 5.29
C ALA A 186 -2.53 -16.79 5.75
N CYS A 187 -3.61 -16.67 4.96
CA CYS A 187 -4.93 -17.21 5.27
C CYS A 187 -5.05 -18.71 5.02
N ALA A 188 -6.11 -19.31 5.59
CA ALA A 188 -6.44 -20.71 5.37
C ALA A 188 -7.01 -20.94 3.96
N VAL A 189 -6.50 -21.95 3.25
CA VAL A 189 -7.01 -22.42 1.95
C VAL A 189 -7.33 -23.93 2.01
N SER A 190 -8.33 -24.38 1.25
CA SER A 190 -8.73 -25.78 1.25
C SER A 190 -7.67 -26.70 0.67
N PRO A 191 -7.19 -27.71 1.44
CA PRO A 191 -6.24 -28.71 0.91
C PRO A 191 -6.77 -29.53 -0.28
N LYS A 192 -8.10 -29.53 -0.51
CA LYS A 192 -8.68 -30.18 -1.70
C LYS A 192 -8.61 -29.32 -2.97
N ALA A 193 -8.54 -28.01 -2.80
CA ALA A 193 -8.59 -27.08 -3.93
C ALA A 193 -7.21 -26.55 -4.36
N TYR A 194 -6.19 -26.77 -3.54
CA TYR A 194 -4.84 -26.24 -3.75
C TYR A 194 -3.77 -27.31 -3.62
N GLU A 195 -2.61 -27.03 -4.20
CA GLU A 195 -1.44 -27.88 -4.16
C GLU A 195 -0.23 -27.12 -3.62
N ILE A 196 0.69 -27.84 -2.94
CA ILE A 196 2.03 -27.35 -2.60
C ILE A 196 2.97 -27.67 -3.77
N GLY A 197 3.84 -26.72 -4.11
CA GLY A 197 4.88 -26.86 -5.12
C GLY A 197 5.18 -25.54 -5.80
N GLN A 198 6.42 -25.42 -6.27
CA GLN A 198 6.92 -24.20 -6.90
C GLN A 198 5.97 -23.70 -8.01
N GLU A 199 5.58 -22.42 -7.93
CA GLU A 199 4.72 -21.73 -8.92
C GLU A 199 3.32 -22.35 -9.15
N LYS A 200 2.86 -23.24 -8.27
CA LYS A 200 1.50 -23.79 -8.36
C LYS A 200 0.46 -22.80 -7.80
N PHE A 201 0.04 -21.88 -8.64
CA PHE A 201 -0.92 -20.83 -8.29
C PHE A 201 -2.28 -20.99 -8.97
N ASN A 202 -3.33 -20.47 -8.30
CA ASN A 202 -4.71 -20.39 -8.79
C ASN A 202 -5.18 -18.93 -8.88
N PRO A 203 -4.75 -18.13 -9.88
CA PRO A 203 -4.92 -16.68 -9.88
C PRO A 203 -6.38 -16.21 -9.97
N THR A 204 -7.31 -17.06 -10.42
CA THR A 204 -8.72 -16.71 -10.68
C THR A 204 -9.73 -17.53 -9.88
N LYS A 205 -9.28 -18.44 -9.00
CA LYS A 205 -10.13 -19.28 -8.16
C LYS A 205 -9.77 -19.07 -6.71
N PHE A 206 -10.75 -19.22 -5.82
CA PHE A 206 -10.52 -19.11 -4.39
C PHE A 206 -11.45 -20.04 -3.58
N VAL A 207 -10.88 -20.81 -2.66
CA VAL A 207 -11.59 -21.65 -1.71
C VAL A 207 -10.97 -21.46 -0.32
N GLY A 208 -11.57 -20.61 0.48
CA GLY A 208 -11.15 -20.29 1.84
C GLY A 208 -12.24 -20.56 2.88
N THR A 209 -12.12 -19.93 4.06
CA THR A 209 -13.02 -20.08 5.20
C THR A 209 -13.88 -18.83 5.45
N GLY A 210 -13.68 -17.76 4.70
CA GLY A 210 -14.20 -16.42 4.98
C GLY A 210 -15.70 -16.23 4.78
N PRO A 211 -16.21 -15.02 5.09
CA PRO A 211 -17.64 -14.68 5.04
C PRO A 211 -18.25 -14.68 3.64
N TYR A 212 -17.42 -14.63 2.59
CA TYR A 212 -17.89 -14.70 1.20
C TYR A 212 -17.20 -15.80 0.42
N ARG A 213 -17.92 -16.33 -0.58
CA ARG A 213 -17.39 -17.21 -1.64
C ARG A 213 -17.18 -16.42 -2.92
N LEU A 214 -16.13 -16.76 -3.66
CA LEU A 214 -15.89 -16.23 -4.99
C LEU A 214 -16.89 -16.87 -5.97
N ALA A 215 -17.82 -16.07 -6.50
CA ALA A 215 -18.79 -16.52 -7.50
C ALA A 215 -18.26 -16.30 -8.93
N ARG A 216 -17.53 -15.19 -9.17
CA ARG A 216 -16.96 -14.86 -10.48
C ARG A 216 -15.79 -13.88 -10.33
N TYR A 217 -14.76 -14.10 -11.11
CA TYR A 217 -13.64 -13.18 -11.29
C TYR A 217 -13.48 -12.84 -12.78
N ARG A 218 -13.37 -11.55 -13.09
CA ARG A 218 -13.04 -10.98 -14.41
C ARG A 218 -12.12 -9.79 -14.21
N ASN A 219 -11.46 -9.36 -15.29
CA ASN A 219 -10.56 -8.20 -15.24
C ASN A 219 -11.25 -6.89 -14.83
N ASP A 220 -12.55 -6.76 -15.10
CA ASP A 220 -13.37 -5.57 -14.82
C ASP A 220 -14.27 -5.73 -13.59
N SER A 221 -14.39 -6.93 -13.01
CA SER A 221 -15.33 -7.19 -11.92
C SER A 221 -15.04 -8.45 -11.13
N VAL A 222 -15.32 -8.36 -9.82
CA VAL A 222 -15.34 -9.52 -8.92
C VAL A 222 -16.71 -9.62 -8.28
N ARG A 223 -17.33 -10.81 -8.35
CA ARG A 223 -18.60 -11.09 -7.68
C ARG A 223 -18.41 -12.05 -6.52
N LEU A 224 -18.81 -11.61 -5.34
CA LEU A 224 -18.76 -12.39 -4.10
C LEU A 224 -20.18 -12.69 -3.63
N GLU A 225 -20.40 -13.88 -3.09
CA GLU A 225 -21.67 -14.30 -2.49
C GLU A 225 -21.47 -14.60 -1.01
N ALA A 226 -22.39 -14.15 -0.16
CA ALA A 226 -22.35 -14.44 1.27
C ALA A 226 -22.34 -15.95 1.50
N PHE A 227 -21.50 -16.41 2.43
CA PHE A 227 -21.38 -17.82 2.80
C PHE A 227 -22.27 -18.13 3.99
N ASP A 228 -23.43 -18.72 3.77
CA ASP A 228 -24.43 -18.98 4.80
C ASP A 228 -23.92 -19.83 5.98
N ARG A 229 -22.92 -20.69 5.73
CA ARG A 229 -22.31 -21.56 6.74
C ARG A 229 -21.04 -20.95 7.36
N TYR A 230 -20.82 -19.64 7.18
CA TYR A 230 -19.69 -18.96 7.81
C TYR A 230 -19.77 -19.09 9.33
N TRP A 231 -18.65 -19.42 9.95
CA TRP A 231 -18.54 -19.69 11.38
C TRP A 231 -18.61 -18.43 12.27
N GLY A 232 -18.23 -17.28 11.71
CA GLY A 232 -18.20 -15.98 12.39
C GLY A 232 -19.50 -15.19 12.22
N GLU A 233 -19.39 -13.87 12.42
CA GLU A 233 -20.48 -12.94 12.18
C GLU A 233 -20.83 -12.92 10.68
N LYS A 234 -22.07 -13.22 10.37
CA LYS A 234 -22.54 -13.29 8.98
C LYS A 234 -22.53 -11.91 8.32
N PRO A 235 -22.25 -11.84 7.01
CA PRO A 235 -22.35 -10.59 6.27
C PRO A 235 -23.71 -9.90 6.42
N ASN A 236 -23.68 -8.58 6.57
CA ASN A 236 -24.88 -7.74 6.63
C ASN A 236 -25.51 -7.50 5.25
N ASN A 237 -24.99 -8.15 4.19
CA ASN A 237 -25.48 -8.11 2.81
C ASN A 237 -25.37 -9.49 2.17
N LYS A 238 -26.10 -9.73 1.09
CA LYS A 238 -26.11 -11.02 0.39
C LYS A 238 -24.93 -11.23 -0.57
N GLY A 239 -24.09 -10.22 -0.73
CA GLY A 239 -22.90 -10.32 -1.55
C GLY A 239 -22.43 -8.99 -2.09
N ILE A 240 -21.27 -9.01 -2.75
CA ILE A 240 -20.60 -7.85 -3.29
C ILE A 240 -20.49 -7.96 -4.80
N ASN A 241 -20.73 -6.85 -5.48
CA ASN A 241 -20.34 -6.63 -6.86
C ASN A 241 -19.21 -5.58 -6.87
N LEU A 242 -17.95 -6.03 -6.89
CA LEU A 242 -16.80 -5.14 -7.02
C LEU A 242 -16.62 -4.79 -8.50
N GLN A 243 -16.75 -3.53 -8.85
CA GLN A 243 -16.56 -2.99 -10.20
C GLN A 243 -15.18 -2.33 -10.28
N ILE A 244 -14.38 -2.74 -11.27
CA ILE A 244 -12.99 -2.31 -11.41
C ILE A 244 -12.89 -1.34 -12.59
N TYR A 245 -12.57 -0.10 -12.30
CA TYR A 245 -12.33 0.97 -13.27
C TYR A 245 -10.83 1.17 -13.49
N ALA A 246 -10.11 0.10 -13.86
CA ALA A 246 -8.65 0.01 -13.90
C ALA A 246 -7.98 1.29 -14.43
N GLY A 247 -7.23 1.99 -13.54
CA GLY A 247 -6.50 3.21 -13.87
C GLY A 247 -7.37 4.40 -14.33
N ASN A 248 -8.72 4.31 -14.23
CA ASN A 248 -9.63 5.37 -14.67
C ASN A 248 -10.43 5.97 -13.50
N GLU A 249 -9.80 6.88 -12.79
CA GLU A 249 -10.37 7.59 -11.65
C GLU A 249 -11.62 8.41 -12.02
N ALA A 250 -11.66 8.96 -13.24
CA ALA A 250 -12.81 9.75 -13.71
C ALA A 250 -14.06 8.89 -13.89
N ASN A 251 -13.91 7.65 -14.37
CA ASN A 251 -15.02 6.72 -14.50
C ASN A 251 -15.54 6.27 -13.14
N LEU A 252 -14.66 5.97 -12.17
CA LEU A 252 -15.06 5.67 -10.80
C LEU A 252 -15.81 6.86 -10.16
N TYR A 253 -15.29 8.07 -10.29
CA TYR A 253 -15.92 9.29 -9.77
C TYR A 253 -17.32 9.48 -10.35
N ASN A 254 -17.49 9.32 -11.67
CA ASN A 254 -18.77 9.47 -12.34
C ASN A 254 -19.74 8.34 -11.97
N ALA A 255 -19.27 7.10 -11.87
CA ALA A 255 -20.08 5.94 -11.45
C ALA A 255 -20.65 6.14 -10.03
N PHE A 256 -19.85 6.66 -9.10
CA PHE A 256 -20.32 6.97 -7.76
C PHE A 256 -21.38 8.08 -7.77
N ARG A 257 -21.13 9.18 -8.48
CA ARG A 257 -22.08 10.30 -8.55
C ARG A 257 -23.40 9.94 -9.23
N SER A 258 -23.37 9.05 -10.22
CA SER A 258 -24.58 8.54 -10.89
C SER A 258 -25.26 7.40 -10.15
N LYS A 259 -24.76 7.01 -8.95
CA LYS A 259 -25.23 5.88 -8.15
C LYS A 259 -25.13 4.52 -8.85
N ALA A 260 -24.23 4.38 -9.84
CA ALA A 260 -23.92 3.09 -10.45
C ALA A 260 -23.12 2.19 -9.49
N VAL A 261 -22.43 2.79 -8.52
CA VAL A 261 -21.83 2.09 -7.37
C VAL A 261 -22.31 2.72 -6.07
N ASP A 262 -22.44 1.89 -5.04
CA ASP A 262 -22.88 2.28 -3.69
C ASP A 262 -21.73 2.88 -2.88
N VAL A 263 -20.54 2.35 -3.09
CA VAL A 263 -19.30 2.77 -2.41
C VAL A 263 -18.21 2.99 -3.45
N ALA A 264 -17.50 4.11 -3.35
CA ALA A 264 -16.24 4.34 -4.07
C ALA A 264 -15.07 4.22 -3.09
N TYR A 265 -14.15 3.32 -3.35
CA TYR A 265 -13.02 3.02 -2.46
C TYR A 265 -11.69 3.12 -3.20
N GLN A 266 -10.75 3.87 -2.61
CA GLN A 266 -9.37 4.05 -3.06
C GLN A 266 -9.19 4.66 -4.47
N SER A 267 -8.04 5.29 -4.68
CA SER A 267 -7.51 5.70 -5.99
C SER A 267 -8.37 6.73 -6.75
N LEU A 268 -8.94 7.69 -6.04
CA LEU A 268 -9.51 8.90 -6.64
C LEU A 268 -8.45 10.01 -6.71
N ALA A 269 -8.50 10.83 -7.75
CA ALA A 269 -7.61 12.00 -7.86
C ALA A 269 -7.87 13.02 -6.74
N PRO A 270 -6.86 13.79 -6.30
CA PRO A 270 -6.99 14.78 -5.23
C PRO A 270 -8.18 15.72 -5.37
N GLN A 271 -8.41 16.21 -6.59
CA GLN A 271 -9.52 17.11 -6.87
C GLN A 271 -10.88 16.42 -6.79
N GLN A 272 -10.96 15.14 -7.13
CA GLN A 272 -12.16 14.34 -7.02
C GLN A 272 -12.50 14.06 -5.56
N ILE A 273 -11.50 13.69 -4.74
CA ILE A 273 -11.66 13.52 -3.29
C ILE A 273 -12.23 14.78 -2.68
N ARG A 274 -11.64 15.96 -2.97
CA ARG A 274 -12.15 17.24 -2.46
C ARG A 274 -13.62 17.49 -2.86
N LYS A 275 -13.97 17.29 -4.13
CA LYS A 275 -15.37 17.48 -4.59
C LYS A 275 -16.33 16.51 -3.91
N LEU A 276 -15.88 15.27 -3.63
CA LEU A 276 -16.70 14.30 -2.90
C LEU A 276 -16.82 14.67 -1.42
N GLN A 277 -15.78 15.23 -0.80
CA GLN A 277 -15.85 15.78 0.57
C GLN A 277 -16.79 16.97 0.66
N GLU A 278 -16.75 17.91 -0.31
CA GLU A 278 -17.70 19.03 -0.43
C GLU A 278 -19.14 18.54 -0.57
N GLY A 279 -19.36 17.52 -1.40
CA GLY A 279 -20.66 16.88 -1.55
C GLY A 279 -21.16 16.18 -0.29
N ALA A 280 -20.26 15.54 0.46
CA ALA A 280 -20.57 14.91 1.74
C ALA A 280 -20.94 15.97 2.79
N ALA A 281 -20.20 17.08 2.86
CA ALA A 281 -20.53 18.21 3.74
C ALA A 281 -21.90 18.83 3.40
N SER A 282 -22.35 18.72 2.15
CA SER A 282 -23.69 19.15 1.68
C SER A 282 -24.77 18.06 1.87
N GLY A 283 -24.45 16.91 2.48
CA GLY A 283 -25.41 15.83 2.75
C GLY A 283 -25.77 14.95 1.55
N ASN A 284 -25.05 15.02 0.42
CA ASN A 284 -25.36 14.25 -0.79
C ASN A 284 -24.99 12.76 -0.65
N TRP A 285 -23.96 12.45 0.14
CA TRP A 285 -23.41 11.12 0.45
C TRP A 285 -22.55 11.21 1.70
N GLN A 286 -21.95 10.10 2.12
CA GLN A 286 -21.05 10.02 3.27
C GLN A 286 -19.59 10.01 2.80
N ALA A 287 -18.71 10.71 3.53
CA ALA A 287 -17.25 10.58 3.42
C ALA A 287 -16.76 9.84 4.65
N ILE A 288 -16.05 8.74 4.44
CA ILE A 288 -15.40 7.93 5.46
C ILE A 288 -13.90 8.12 5.26
N GLU A 289 -13.23 8.57 6.29
CA GLU A 289 -11.78 8.73 6.29
C GLU A 289 -11.14 8.06 7.50
N THR A 290 -9.96 7.52 7.31
CA THR A 290 -9.13 6.98 8.38
C THR A 290 -7.68 7.36 8.16
N LEU A 291 -6.91 7.37 9.22
CA LEU A 291 -5.46 7.49 9.13
C LEU A 291 -4.90 6.13 8.74
N GLY A 292 -4.35 6.03 7.52
CA GLY A 292 -3.80 4.78 6.98
C GLY A 292 -2.47 4.40 7.60
N GLY A 293 -1.99 3.19 7.31
CA GLY A 293 -0.68 2.70 7.77
C GLY A 293 0.51 3.31 7.02
N ALA A 294 0.29 3.98 5.88
CA ALA A 294 1.38 4.49 5.05
C ALA A 294 2.07 5.72 5.66
N VAL A 295 3.39 5.65 5.77
CA VAL A 295 4.25 6.76 6.21
C VAL A 295 5.09 7.29 5.06
N ASN A 296 5.25 8.60 4.97
CA ASN A 296 6.01 9.27 3.93
C ASN A 296 7.19 10.01 4.57
N PHE A 297 8.35 9.92 3.94
CA PHE A 297 9.60 10.44 4.49
C PHE A 297 10.57 10.88 3.39
N MET A 298 11.59 11.61 3.81
CA MET A 298 12.83 11.83 3.06
C MET A 298 13.91 10.95 3.67
N ALA A 299 14.52 10.06 2.88
CA ALA A 299 15.73 9.34 3.27
C ALA A 299 16.95 10.21 2.98
N LEU A 300 17.91 10.19 3.87
CA LEU A 300 19.18 10.92 3.80
C LEU A 300 20.31 9.90 3.76
N ASN A 301 21.12 9.90 2.70
CA ASN A 301 22.22 8.94 2.53
C ASN A 301 23.44 9.42 3.33
N LEU A 302 23.68 8.79 4.48
CA LEU A 302 24.73 9.19 5.39
C LEU A 302 26.16 8.91 4.87
N ASN A 303 26.29 8.19 3.75
CA ASN A 303 27.60 7.92 3.12
C ASN A 303 28.03 9.01 2.12
N LEU A 304 27.11 9.89 1.71
CA LEU A 304 27.38 10.89 0.67
C LEU A 304 27.51 12.30 1.27
N GLU A 305 28.54 13.03 0.80
CA GLU A 305 28.63 14.47 1.09
C GLU A 305 27.57 15.26 0.30
N PRO A 306 27.01 16.30 0.87
CA PRO A 306 27.24 16.84 2.21
C PRO A 306 26.34 16.22 3.30
N ILE A 307 25.50 15.25 2.97
CA ILE A 307 24.55 14.60 3.88
C ILE A 307 25.24 13.87 5.04
N LYS A 308 26.48 13.41 4.83
CA LYS A 308 27.32 12.82 5.89
C LYS A 308 27.48 13.75 7.10
N GLN A 309 27.49 15.06 6.88
CA GLN A 309 27.60 16.05 7.95
C GLN A 309 26.28 16.16 8.73
N ARG A 310 26.30 15.83 10.02
CA ARG A 310 25.12 15.82 10.89
C ARG A 310 24.42 17.19 10.91
N ALA A 311 25.15 18.29 11.00
CA ALA A 311 24.57 19.64 11.03
C ALA A 311 23.75 19.95 9.76
N VAL A 312 24.14 19.42 8.58
CA VAL A 312 23.36 19.55 7.34
C VAL A 312 22.05 18.79 7.43
N ARG A 313 22.05 17.54 7.96
CA ARG A 313 20.82 16.76 8.16
C ARG A 313 19.87 17.42 9.14
N GLU A 314 20.40 17.91 10.27
CA GLU A 314 19.62 18.66 11.28
C GLU A 314 19.04 19.97 10.70
N ALA A 315 19.80 20.69 9.89
CA ALA A 315 19.32 21.88 9.19
C ALA A 315 18.14 21.56 8.26
N ILE A 316 18.24 20.47 7.47
CA ILE A 316 17.13 20.02 6.62
C ILE A 316 15.91 19.63 7.49
N ALA A 317 16.11 18.89 8.59
CA ALA A 317 15.02 18.50 9.50
C ALA A 317 14.30 19.69 10.14
N ALA A 318 15.05 20.73 10.55
CA ALA A 318 14.54 21.96 11.13
C ALA A 318 13.83 22.89 10.11
N LEU A 319 14.07 22.69 8.80
CA LEU A 319 13.45 23.46 7.72
C LEU A 319 12.03 22.95 7.35
N ILE A 320 11.69 21.71 7.70
CA ILE A 320 10.45 21.06 7.27
C ILE A 320 9.23 21.56 8.05
N ASP A 321 8.40 22.37 7.40
CA ASP A 321 7.08 22.77 7.92
C ASP A 321 5.99 21.75 7.53
N ARG A 322 5.79 20.74 8.39
CA ARG A 322 4.83 19.66 8.11
C ARG A 322 3.38 20.13 7.98
N PRO A 323 2.84 21.00 8.87
CA PRO A 323 1.51 21.58 8.69
C PRO A 323 1.33 22.28 7.34
N PHE A 324 2.31 23.08 6.91
CA PHE A 324 2.28 23.76 5.62
C PHE A 324 2.30 22.76 4.45
N LEU A 325 3.09 21.69 4.55
CA LEU A 325 3.09 20.62 3.54
C LEU A 325 1.73 19.91 3.46
N ILE A 326 1.07 19.63 4.59
CA ILE A 326 -0.27 19.03 4.60
C ILE A 326 -1.27 19.92 3.88
N GLU A 327 -1.24 21.23 4.15
CA GLU A 327 -2.16 22.18 3.52
C GLU A 327 -1.89 22.32 2.01
N ARG A 328 -0.63 22.57 1.62
CA ARG A 328 -0.27 22.95 0.25
C ARG A 328 -0.11 21.78 -0.70
N VAL A 329 0.44 20.66 -0.22
CA VAL A 329 0.74 19.48 -1.04
C VAL A 329 -0.43 18.50 -1.02
N LEU A 330 -0.91 18.19 0.18
CA LEU A 330 -1.94 17.16 0.37
C LEU A 330 -3.36 17.71 0.43
N GLN A 331 -3.53 19.01 0.60
CA GLN A 331 -4.86 19.63 0.73
C GLN A 331 -5.72 18.97 1.83
N GLY A 332 -5.11 18.71 3.00
CA GLY A 332 -5.73 18.06 4.15
C GLY A 332 -5.82 16.53 4.13
N ARG A 333 -5.32 15.86 3.06
CA ARG A 333 -5.39 14.40 2.90
C ARG A 333 -4.28 13.62 3.62
N GLY A 334 -3.80 14.13 4.71
CA GLY A 334 -2.79 13.50 5.57
C GLY A 334 -2.68 14.24 6.88
N GLU A 335 -1.86 13.70 7.77
CA GLU A 335 -1.49 14.36 9.02
C GLU A 335 0.02 14.49 9.15
N PRO A 336 0.52 15.57 9.80
CA PRO A 336 1.92 15.73 10.08
C PRO A 336 2.47 14.52 10.86
N LEU A 337 3.58 13.96 10.41
CA LEU A 337 4.23 12.83 11.07
C LEU A 337 5.60 13.25 11.60
N TYR A 338 5.87 12.91 12.88
CA TYR A 338 7.10 13.31 13.58
C TYR A 338 7.91 12.11 14.09
N SER A 339 7.64 10.93 13.57
CA SER A 339 8.37 9.68 13.76
C SER A 339 8.21 8.82 12.52
N LEU A 340 9.05 7.81 12.31
CA LEU A 340 8.81 6.76 11.29
C LEU A 340 7.65 5.83 11.67
N ILE A 341 7.36 5.71 12.98
CA ILE A 341 6.21 4.93 13.47
C ILE A 341 4.94 5.75 13.33
N PRO A 342 3.84 5.21 12.77
CA PRO A 342 2.56 5.91 12.64
C PRO A 342 1.95 6.32 13.98
N LYS A 343 1.16 7.39 13.97
CA LYS A 343 0.42 7.89 15.15
C LYS A 343 -0.60 6.91 15.71
N THR A 344 -1.03 5.94 14.92
CA THR A 344 -2.01 4.92 15.31
C THR A 344 -1.46 3.88 16.28
N PHE A 345 -0.14 3.81 16.47
CA PHE A 345 0.50 2.91 17.41
C PHE A 345 0.73 3.57 18.77
N ASP A 346 0.54 2.82 19.84
CA ASP A 346 0.73 3.29 21.23
C ASP A 346 2.20 3.54 21.59
N VAL A 347 3.14 3.03 20.78
CA VAL A 347 4.59 3.27 20.90
C VAL A 347 5.05 4.54 20.16
N TYR A 348 4.16 5.22 19.44
CA TYR A 348 4.48 6.46 18.74
C TYR A 348 5.00 7.55 19.70
N LYS A 349 6.07 8.24 19.31
CA LYS A 349 6.63 9.38 20.03
C LYS A 349 6.94 10.50 19.01
N PRO A 350 6.47 11.75 19.21
CA PRO A 350 6.65 12.83 18.24
C PRO A 350 8.05 13.48 18.34
N VAL A 351 9.11 12.67 18.34
CA VAL A 351 10.50 13.08 18.61
C VAL A 351 11.01 14.19 17.68
N PHE A 352 10.65 14.18 16.41
CA PHE A 352 11.02 15.26 15.48
C PHE A 352 10.32 16.59 15.78
N LYS A 353 9.11 16.56 16.36
CA LYS A 353 8.43 17.78 16.82
C LYS A 353 9.10 18.36 18.07
N GLU A 354 9.47 17.48 18.98
CA GLU A 354 10.15 17.85 20.23
C GLU A 354 11.55 18.42 19.97
N THR A 355 12.28 17.86 18.97
CA THR A 355 13.66 18.26 18.67
C THR A 355 13.74 19.47 17.72
N TYR A 356 12.93 19.48 16.64
CA TYR A 356 13.07 20.45 15.55
C TYR A 356 11.86 21.40 15.39
N GLY A 357 10.75 21.12 16.04
CA GLY A 357 9.49 21.87 15.86
C GLY A 357 8.88 21.63 14.48
N ASN A 358 8.27 22.68 13.91
CA ASN A 358 7.78 22.65 12.53
C ASN A 358 8.77 23.32 11.57
N VAL A 359 9.15 24.57 11.86
CA VAL A 359 10.19 25.29 11.13
C VAL A 359 10.94 26.21 12.09
N ASN A 360 12.26 26.22 11.99
CA ASN A 360 13.13 27.09 12.80
C ASN A 360 14.28 27.64 11.95
N LEU A 361 14.00 28.73 11.20
CA LEU A 361 14.97 29.33 10.30
C LEU A 361 16.24 29.83 11.00
N ALA A 362 16.14 30.29 12.26
CA ALA A 362 17.32 30.72 13.02
C ALA A 362 18.25 29.53 13.31
N ALA A 363 17.67 28.40 13.76
CA ALA A 363 18.44 27.17 13.97
C ALA A 363 19.04 26.64 12.66
N VAL A 364 18.29 26.69 11.55
CA VAL A 364 18.79 26.28 10.23
C VAL A 364 20.02 27.11 9.82
N LYS A 365 19.95 28.44 9.94
CA LYS A 365 21.07 29.34 9.61
C LYS A 365 22.30 29.06 10.48
N GLN A 366 22.10 28.83 11.79
CA GLN A 366 23.17 28.51 12.72
C GLN A 366 23.83 27.16 12.37
N LEU A 367 23.04 26.10 12.14
CA LEU A 367 23.52 24.76 11.79
C LEU A 367 24.33 24.77 10.47
N LEU A 368 23.88 25.54 9.49
CA LEU A 368 24.60 25.68 8.21
C LEU A 368 25.91 26.43 8.41
N ALA A 369 25.92 27.51 9.21
CA ALA A 369 27.12 28.27 9.53
C ALA A 369 28.15 27.43 10.31
N ASP A 370 27.69 26.63 11.29
CA ASP A 370 28.54 25.71 12.05
C ASP A 370 29.16 24.61 11.18
N ALA A 371 28.46 24.23 10.09
CA ALA A 371 28.96 23.32 9.06
C ALA A 371 29.86 24.01 8.01
N GLY A 372 30.09 25.33 8.12
CA GLY A 372 30.92 26.09 7.20
C GLY A 372 30.21 26.57 5.92
N TYR A 373 28.87 26.54 5.88
CA TYR A 373 28.10 26.97 4.71
C TYR A 373 27.50 28.37 4.91
N SER A 374 27.50 29.14 3.82
CA SER A 374 26.97 30.50 3.78
C SER A 374 26.56 30.87 2.34
N ALA A 375 26.06 32.09 2.14
CA ALA A 375 25.76 32.59 0.79
C ALA A 375 26.99 32.60 -0.14
N GLN A 376 28.22 32.76 0.42
CA GLN A 376 29.47 32.73 -0.34
C GLN A 376 30.04 31.33 -0.54
N ASN A 377 29.62 30.38 0.29
CA ASN A 377 30.00 28.97 0.21
C ASN A 377 28.73 28.11 0.40
N PRO A 378 27.82 28.05 -0.57
CA PRO A 378 26.56 27.33 -0.41
C PRO A 378 26.72 25.80 -0.42
N VAL A 379 25.87 25.11 0.32
CA VAL A 379 25.71 23.65 0.18
C VAL A 379 24.63 23.34 -0.84
N THR A 380 24.90 22.40 -1.75
CA THR A 380 23.91 21.90 -2.72
C THR A 380 23.43 20.51 -2.33
N ILE A 381 22.10 20.33 -2.29
CA ILE A 381 21.41 19.10 -1.93
C ILE A 381 20.50 18.65 -3.07
N GLU A 382 20.75 17.47 -3.61
CA GLU A 382 19.88 16.85 -4.60
C GLU A 382 18.63 16.26 -3.93
N LEU A 383 17.45 16.56 -4.44
CA LEU A 383 16.16 16.03 -3.97
C LEU A 383 15.58 15.09 -5.01
N TRP A 384 15.78 13.79 -4.83
CA TRP A 384 15.32 12.77 -5.77
C TRP A 384 13.96 12.20 -5.43
N HIS A 385 13.12 11.98 -6.45
CA HIS A 385 11.82 11.32 -6.31
C HIS A 385 11.41 10.59 -7.60
N SER A 386 10.46 9.66 -7.48
CA SER A 386 9.83 9.07 -8.65
C SER A 386 9.04 10.13 -9.44
N SER A 387 9.20 10.18 -10.75
CA SER A 387 8.49 11.11 -11.64
C SER A 387 6.97 10.94 -11.63
N SER A 388 6.47 9.79 -11.17
CA SER A 388 5.03 9.54 -10.98
C SER A 388 4.49 10.13 -9.67
N SER A 389 5.33 10.67 -8.77
CA SER A 389 4.90 11.22 -7.48
C SER A 389 4.75 12.73 -7.51
N LEU A 390 3.57 13.23 -7.84
CA LEU A 390 3.26 14.65 -7.78
C LEU A 390 3.46 15.27 -6.39
N PRO A 391 3.06 14.66 -5.27
CA PRO A 391 3.29 15.23 -3.93
C PRO A 391 4.77 15.51 -3.66
N PHE A 392 5.66 14.57 -3.93
CA PHE A 392 7.09 14.75 -3.68
C PHE A 392 7.74 15.78 -4.61
N SER A 393 7.27 15.87 -5.87
CA SER A 393 7.68 16.93 -6.80
C SER A 393 7.36 18.33 -6.25
N ILE A 394 6.16 18.50 -5.68
CA ILE A 394 5.73 19.78 -5.07
C ILE A 394 6.55 20.07 -3.81
N VAL A 395 6.80 19.08 -2.94
CA VAL A 395 7.66 19.24 -1.76
C VAL A 395 9.06 19.72 -2.15
N ALA A 396 9.68 19.08 -3.14
CA ALA A 396 11.01 19.45 -3.61
C ALA A 396 11.05 20.90 -4.15
N ALA A 397 10.02 21.31 -4.90
CA ALA A 397 9.89 22.68 -5.39
C ALA A 397 9.67 23.70 -4.25
N ILE A 398 8.89 23.35 -3.22
CA ILE A 398 8.67 24.18 -2.03
C ILE A 398 9.98 24.37 -1.26
N LEU A 399 10.74 23.33 -1.00
CA LEU A 399 12.03 23.40 -0.29
C LEU A 399 13.02 24.29 -1.04
N LYS A 400 13.11 24.14 -2.36
CA LYS A 400 13.93 25.02 -3.22
C LYS A 400 13.52 26.49 -3.09
N ALA A 401 12.21 26.77 -3.11
CA ALA A 401 11.70 28.14 -3.00
C ALA A 401 11.96 28.76 -1.61
N ILE A 402 11.75 28.01 -0.53
CA ILE A 402 12.01 28.45 0.86
C ILE A 402 13.50 28.73 1.05
N ALA A 403 14.37 27.81 0.65
CA ALA A 403 15.82 27.99 0.76
C ALA A 403 16.31 29.26 0.06
N LYS A 404 15.83 29.52 -1.16
CA LYS A 404 16.16 30.73 -1.91
C LYS A 404 15.64 32.01 -1.24
N ARG A 405 14.44 31.98 -0.67
CA ARG A 405 13.78 33.15 -0.08
C ARG A 405 14.32 33.50 1.31
N ASP A 406 14.53 32.47 2.18
CA ASP A 406 14.67 32.65 3.64
C ASP A 406 16.08 32.35 4.16
N LEU A 407 16.94 31.68 3.37
CA LEU A 407 18.27 31.22 3.79
C LEU A 407 19.43 31.88 3.01
N ASP A 408 19.16 32.99 2.33
CA ASP A 408 20.14 33.82 1.64
C ASP A 408 21.04 33.02 0.65
N GLY A 409 20.58 31.83 0.22
CA GLY A 409 21.31 30.93 -0.67
C GLY A 409 22.37 30.06 0.01
N ALA A 410 22.48 30.05 1.34
CA ALA A 410 23.41 29.17 2.07
C ALA A 410 23.15 27.67 1.83
N ILE A 411 21.92 27.29 1.52
CA ILE A 411 21.55 25.95 1.04
C ILE A 411 20.79 26.07 -0.28
N GLN A 412 21.12 25.23 -1.23
CA GLN A 412 20.50 25.15 -2.55
C GLN A 412 19.94 23.74 -2.77
N PHE A 413 18.64 23.62 -3.01
CA PHE A 413 18.01 22.36 -3.34
C PHE A 413 17.85 22.20 -4.84
N GLU A 414 18.22 21.01 -5.35
CA GLU A 414 18.08 20.62 -6.75
C GLU A 414 17.06 19.49 -6.89
N PRO A 415 15.79 19.81 -7.24
CA PRO A 415 14.77 18.80 -7.51
C PRO A 415 15.12 17.95 -8.72
N ASN A 416 15.14 16.63 -8.56
CA ASN A 416 15.42 15.65 -9.59
C ASN A 416 14.39 14.54 -9.58
N SER A 417 14.04 14.00 -10.75
CA SER A 417 13.09 12.89 -10.86
C SER A 417 13.47 11.90 -11.95
N ILE A 418 13.08 10.64 -11.73
CA ILE A 418 13.30 9.55 -12.67
C ILE A 418 12.10 8.59 -12.67
N ALA A 419 11.95 7.78 -13.70
CA ALA A 419 10.90 6.79 -13.80
C ALA A 419 10.90 5.83 -12.58
N ARG A 420 9.70 5.50 -12.06
CA ARG A 420 9.52 4.68 -10.86
C ARG A 420 10.28 3.35 -10.91
N THR A 421 10.30 2.70 -12.07
CA THR A 421 10.99 1.41 -12.27
C THR A 421 12.50 1.47 -12.04
N ALA A 422 13.14 2.59 -12.35
CA ALA A 422 14.57 2.80 -12.11
C ALA A 422 14.85 3.41 -10.72
N PHE A 423 13.91 4.20 -10.18
CA PHE A 423 14.08 4.96 -8.95
C PHE A 423 14.51 4.08 -7.76
N PHE A 424 13.75 3.02 -7.48
CA PHE A 424 14.05 2.14 -6.34
C PHE A 424 15.36 1.36 -6.50
N GLY A 425 15.71 1.00 -7.73
CA GLY A 425 17.01 0.36 -8.02
C GLY A 425 18.18 1.29 -7.70
N TYR A 426 18.08 2.57 -8.01
CA TYR A 426 19.12 3.55 -7.68
C TYR A 426 19.13 3.93 -6.20
N VAL A 427 17.97 3.95 -5.53
CA VAL A 427 17.90 4.12 -4.06
C VAL A 427 18.67 2.99 -3.38
N SER A 428 18.43 1.73 -3.73
CA SER A 428 19.11 0.57 -3.14
C SER A 428 20.61 0.50 -3.46
N GLN A 429 21.05 1.10 -4.56
CA GLN A 429 22.47 1.24 -4.90
C GLN A 429 23.15 2.39 -4.15
N GLY A 430 22.41 3.21 -3.39
CA GLY A 430 22.95 4.33 -2.61
C GLY A 430 23.48 5.49 -3.46
N ILE A 431 22.91 5.70 -4.68
CA ILE A 431 23.40 6.73 -5.62
C ILE A 431 22.95 8.14 -5.20
N TYR A 432 21.78 8.29 -4.58
CA TYR A 432 21.18 9.57 -4.26
C TYR A 432 21.61 10.12 -2.91
N GLN A 433 21.90 11.42 -2.83
CA GLN A 433 22.12 12.14 -1.56
C GLN A 433 20.86 12.09 -0.69
N THR A 434 19.71 12.37 -1.29
CA THR A 434 18.40 12.25 -0.63
C THR A 434 17.37 11.62 -1.56
N SER A 435 16.37 10.95 -0.99
CA SER A 435 15.26 10.41 -1.75
C SER A 435 13.94 10.53 -1.00
N PHE A 436 12.89 10.96 -1.68
CA PHE A 436 11.55 10.93 -1.13
C PHE A 436 10.91 9.59 -1.40
N SER A 437 10.42 8.94 -0.35
CA SER A 437 9.77 7.64 -0.45
C SER A 437 8.63 7.50 0.57
N ASN A 438 7.97 6.38 0.52
CA ASN A 438 6.94 5.97 1.46
C ASN A 438 7.11 4.51 1.84
N TRP A 439 6.55 4.14 2.99
CA TRP A 439 6.47 2.77 3.44
C TRP A 439 5.03 2.37 3.71
N TYR A 440 4.58 1.28 3.11
CA TYR A 440 3.33 0.60 3.40
C TYR A 440 3.65 -0.65 4.23
N PRO A 441 2.99 -0.85 5.37
CA PRO A 441 3.32 -1.99 6.23
C PRO A 441 2.75 -3.29 5.68
N ASP A 442 3.53 -4.38 5.76
CA ASP A 442 3.06 -5.74 5.46
C ASP A 442 2.14 -6.26 6.57
N PHE A 443 2.39 -5.84 7.80
CA PHE A 443 1.61 -6.14 8.99
C PHE A 443 1.67 -4.96 9.97
N LEU A 444 0.62 -4.80 10.80
CA LEU A 444 0.54 -3.69 11.74
C LEU A 444 1.27 -4.00 13.05
N ASP A 445 2.57 -3.80 13.04
CA ASP A 445 3.44 -3.75 14.20
C ASP A 445 4.53 -2.69 13.98
N ALA A 446 4.99 -2.05 15.05
CA ALA A 446 6.02 -1.02 14.95
C ALA A 446 7.36 -1.54 14.39
N ASP A 447 7.65 -2.85 14.54
CA ASP A 447 8.80 -3.51 13.91
C ASP A 447 8.84 -3.31 12.39
N ASN A 448 7.67 -3.32 11.73
CA ASN A 448 7.57 -3.15 10.28
C ASN A 448 7.90 -1.73 9.79
N TYR A 449 8.04 -0.76 10.68
CA TYR A 449 8.50 0.60 10.38
C TYR A 449 9.93 0.88 10.84
N VAL A 450 10.53 -0.07 11.54
CA VAL A 450 11.86 0.06 12.11
C VAL A 450 12.83 -0.88 11.43
N TYR A 451 12.57 -2.18 11.43
CA TYR A 451 13.48 -3.18 10.87
C TYR A 451 13.76 -2.95 9.38
N PRO A 452 12.77 -2.81 8.48
CA PRO A 452 13.03 -2.64 7.05
C PRO A 452 13.74 -1.33 6.70
N LEU A 453 13.63 -0.30 7.55
CA LEU A 453 14.19 1.02 7.29
C LEU A 453 15.57 1.23 7.93
N LEU A 454 15.86 0.56 9.07
CA LEU A 454 16.99 0.91 9.92
C LEU A 454 17.98 -0.23 10.15
N HIS A 455 17.54 -1.50 10.05
CA HIS A 455 18.40 -2.64 10.30
C HIS A 455 19.53 -2.71 9.27
N CYS A 456 20.75 -2.94 9.76
CA CYS A 456 21.93 -3.14 8.96
C CYS A 456 22.56 -4.51 9.30
N ALA A 457 22.54 -5.43 8.33
CA ALA A 457 23.12 -6.76 8.50
C ALA A 457 24.63 -6.75 8.41
N LYS A 458 25.20 -5.83 7.61
CA LYS A 458 26.65 -5.69 7.44
C LYS A 458 27.02 -4.23 7.21
N GLY A 459 27.90 -3.70 8.04
CA GLY A 459 28.35 -2.30 7.97
C GLY A 459 29.27 -1.96 9.12
N THR A 460 29.71 -0.70 9.15
CA THR A 460 30.49 -0.12 10.24
C THR A 460 30.16 1.37 10.36
N GLU A 461 30.46 2.02 11.49
CA GLU A 461 30.30 3.46 11.63
C GLU A 461 31.07 4.27 10.58
N ALA A 462 32.25 3.77 10.15
CA ALA A 462 33.08 4.45 9.16
C ALA A 462 32.54 4.33 7.73
N LYS A 463 31.92 3.19 7.37
CA LYS A 463 31.44 2.88 6.02
C LYS A 463 29.94 3.02 5.84
N GLY A 464 29.20 3.16 6.95
CA GLY A 464 27.75 3.05 6.95
C GLY A 464 27.28 1.60 6.73
N CYS A 465 26.02 1.44 6.36
CA CYS A 465 25.45 0.14 6.04
C CYS A 465 25.77 -0.28 4.61
N GLU A 466 26.38 -1.46 4.46
CA GLU A 466 26.72 -2.07 3.18
C GLU A 466 25.67 -3.07 2.71
N GLU A 467 24.99 -3.78 3.67
CA GLU A 467 23.92 -4.74 3.38
C GLU A 467 22.85 -4.66 4.47
N GLY A 468 21.59 -4.51 4.09
CA GLY A 468 20.46 -4.47 5.02
C GLY A 468 19.36 -3.50 4.63
N GLY A 469 18.38 -3.35 5.52
CA GLY A 469 17.21 -2.50 5.28
C GLY A 469 17.58 -1.04 5.04
N SER A 470 18.44 -0.46 5.87
CA SER A 470 18.85 0.94 5.74
C SER A 470 19.59 1.24 4.42
N GLN A 471 20.38 0.29 3.91
CA GLN A 471 21.01 0.39 2.59
C GLN A 471 19.95 0.33 1.49
N ASN A 472 19.07 -0.67 1.53
CA ASN A 472 18.04 -0.88 0.51
C ASN A 472 17.04 0.30 0.43
N GLN A 473 16.82 1.00 1.55
CA GLN A 473 15.92 2.14 1.65
C GLN A 473 16.63 3.51 1.52
N GLY A 474 17.92 3.50 1.17
CA GLY A 474 18.68 4.67 0.70
C GLY A 474 19.28 5.57 1.79
N SER A 475 19.20 5.20 3.09
CA SER A 475 19.87 5.97 4.14
C SER A 475 21.31 5.54 4.39
N ALA A 476 21.65 4.29 4.07
CA ALA A 476 22.93 3.66 4.39
C ALA A 476 23.32 3.84 5.88
N TYR A 477 22.31 4.05 6.75
CA TYR A 477 22.50 4.29 8.16
C TYR A 477 23.03 3.04 8.88
N TYR A 478 24.08 3.21 9.67
CA TYR A 478 24.64 2.20 10.55
C TYR A 478 24.70 2.72 11.98
N SER A 479 24.24 1.92 12.92
CA SER A 479 24.39 2.17 14.35
C SER A 479 24.31 0.85 15.10
N ASP A 480 25.40 0.47 15.80
CA ASP A 480 25.42 -0.71 16.66
C ASP A 480 24.28 -0.66 17.69
N ARG A 481 24.04 0.51 18.29
CA ARG A 481 22.98 0.67 19.29
C ARG A 481 21.60 0.45 18.71
N VAL A 482 21.31 1.00 17.52
CA VAL A 482 20.00 0.80 16.86
C VAL A 482 19.81 -0.65 16.45
N ASN A 483 20.83 -1.31 15.87
CA ASN A 483 20.78 -2.73 15.56
C ASN A 483 20.50 -3.58 16.83
N GLN A 484 21.19 -3.31 17.94
CA GLN A 484 20.94 -3.99 19.21
C GLN A 484 19.51 -3.78 19.73
N LEU A 485 18.99 -2.54 19.66
CA LEU A 485 17.63 -2.24 20.07
C LEU A 485 16.59 -2.91 19.17
N ILE A 486 16.85 -3.00 17.87
CA ILE A 486 15.99 -3.72 16.93
C ILE A 486 15.93 -5.21 17.31
N GLU A 487 17.07 -5.86 17.56
CA GLU A 487 17.08 -7.24 17.99
C GLU A 487 16.43 -7.44 19.37
N GLN A 488 16.65 -6.53 20.31
CA GLN A 488 16.02 -6.57 21.64
C GLN A 488 14.49 -6.46 21.56
N GLN A 489 13.94 -5.51 20.78
CA GLN A 489 12.49 -5.37 20.65
C GLN A 489 11.84 -6.58 19.96
N ARG A 490 12.56 -7.26 19.06
CA ARG A 490 12.10 -8.48 18.40
C ARG A 490 12.04 -9.68 19.34
N GLN A 491 12.87 -9.70 20.37
CA GLN A 491 12.89 -10.75 21.40
C GLN A 491 11.93 -10.44 22.57
N GLU A 492 11.63 -9.16 22.84
CA GLU A 492 10.89 -8.74 24.03
C GLU A 492 9.40 -9.01 23.91
N GLN A 493 8.88 -9.90 24.77
CA GLN A 493 7.46 -10.26 24.83
C GLN A 493 6.64 -9.34 25.77
N ASN A 494 7.29 -8.60 26.65
CA ASN A 494 6.61 -7.65 27.53
C ASN A 494 6.32 -6.34 26.79
N PRO A 495 5.04 -5.94 26.62
CA PRO A 495 4.69 -4.76 25.83
C PRO A 495 5.27 -3.45 26.38
N GLN A 496 5.38 -3.30 27.70
CA GLN A 496 5.89 -2.07 28.30
C GLN A 496 7.40 -1.93 28.11
N LYS A 497 8.15 -3.02 28.25
CA LYS A 497 9.59 -3.03 27.95
C LYS A 497 9.84 -2.77 26.47
N ARG A 498 9.07 -3.43 25.60
CA ARG A 498 9.15 -3.24 24.14
C ARG A 498 8.86 -1.79 23.75
N LYS A 499 7.87 -1.15 24.37
CA LYS A 499 7.55 0.28 24.20
C LYS A 499 8.72 1.18 24.56
N ALA A 500 9.42 0.91 25.67
CA ALA A 500 10.61 1.66 26.06
C ALA A 500 11.74 1.54 25.03
N ILE A 501 11.95 0.36 24.46
CA ILE A 501 12.95 0.15 23.40
C ILE A 501 12.59 0.95 22.14
N PHE A 502 11.33 0.95 21.70
CA PHE A 502 10.90 1.78 20.59
C PHE A 502 11.03 3.28 20.86
N ALA A 503 10.83 3.73 22.10
CA ALA A 503 11.05 5.13 22.47
C ALA A 503 12.51 5.53 22.27
N GLU A 504 13.46 4.71 22.74
CA GLU A 504 14.89 4.96 22.56
C GLU A 504 15.30 4.96 21.06
N ILE A 505 14.79 4.01 20.26
CA ILE A 505 15.06 4.00 18.81
C ILE A 505 14.61 5.33 18.18
N GLN A 506 13.40 5.80 18.48
CA GLN A 506 12.86 7.05 17.93
C GLN A 506 13.70 8.28 18.36
N GLU A 507 14.18 8.34 19.59
CA GLU A 507 15.06 9.40 20.08
C GLU A 507 16.40 9.43 19.35
N ILE A 508 17.01 8.24 19.13
CA ILE A 508 18.25 8.11 18.36
C ILE A 508 18.02 8.59 16.92
N LEU A 509 16.90 8.23 16.29
CA LEU A 509 16.58 8.67 14.94
C LEU A 509 16.43 10.18 14.81
N ALA A 510 15.81 10.85 15.78
CA ALA A 510 15.72 12.30 15.78
C ALA A 510 17.09 12.96 15.96
N ARG A 511 18.02 12.33 16.69
CA ARG A 511 19.38 12.80 16.86
C ARG A 511 20.25 12.61 15.62
N ASP A 512 20.18 11.43 14.99
CA ASP A 512 21.10 11.04 13.90
C ASP A 512 20.55 11.43 12.50
N VAL A 513 19.25 11.62 12.39
CA VAL A 513 18.50 12.06 11.20
C VAL A 513 18.83 11.26 9.92
N PRO A 514 18.70 9.91 9.94
CA PRO A 514 18.82 9.13 8.69
C PRO A 514 17.58 9.25 7.80
N TYR A 515 16.44 9.58 8.40
CA TYR A 515 15.16 9.84 7.75
C TYR A 515 14.50 11.07 8.37
N ILE A 516 13.78 11.81 7.55
CA ILE A 516 12.92 12.90 8.00
C ILE A 516 11.47 12.49 7.72
N PRO A 517 10.67 12.14 8.75
CA PRO A 517 9.25 11.87 8.60
C PRO A 517 8.52 13.12 8.12
N LEU A 518 7.58 12.97 7.18
CA LEU A 518 6.85 14.07 6.57
C LEU A 518 5.36 14.04 6.95
N TRP A 519 4.66 12.99 6.53
CA TRP A 519 3.23 12.82 6.82
C TRP A 519 2.79 11.35 6.82
N GLN A 520 1.69 11.11 7.51
CA GLN A 520 0.91 9.88 7.43
C GLN A 520 -0.30 10.13 6.52
N THR A 521 -0.51 9.26 5.54
CA THR A 521 -1.58 9.42 4.54
C THR A 521 -2.93 9.03 5.14
N LYS A 522 -4.00 9.75 4.76
CA LYS A 522 -5.38 9.35 5.02
C LYS A 522 -5.92 8.50 3.87
N ASP A 523 -6.64 7.45 4.20
CA ASP A 523 -7.41 6.62 3.26
C ASP A 523 -8.88 7.05 3.25
N TYR A 524 -9.53 6.94 2.09
CA TYR A 524 -10.89 7.44 1.88
C TYR A 524 -11.80 6.39 1.26
N ALA A 525 -13.06 6.39 1.70
CA ALA A 525 -14.18 5.79 1.00
C ALA A 525 -15.35 6.79 0.99
N PHE A 526 -16.15 6.73 -0.06
CA PHE A 526 -17.39 7.52 -0.16
C PHE A 526 -18.55 6.55 -0.34
N ALA A 527 -19.63 6.74 0.41
CA ALA A 527 -20.79 5.85 0.41
C ALA A 527 -22.07 6.62 0.18
N GLN A 528 -23.02 6.04 -0.56
CA GLN A 528 -24.36 6.60 -0.70
C GLN A 528 -25.06 6.69 0.67
N ASN A 529 -26.03 7.61 0.84
CA ASN A 529 -26.66 7.87 2.14
C ASN A 529 -27.45 6.68 2.72
N ASP A 530 -27.92 5.77 1.87
CA ASP A 530 -28.60 4.54 2.26
C ASP A 530 -27.65 3.37 2.60
N ILE A 531 -26.34 3.60 2.54
CA ILE A 531 -25.31 2.61 2.88
C ILE A 531 -24.74 2.91 4.27
N ALA A 532 -24.63 1.89 5.11
CA ALA A 532 -24.04 1.97 6.45
C ALA A 532 -22.96 0.89 6.65
N GLY A 533 -22.16 1.01 7.72
CA GLY A 533 -21.16 0.04 8.11
C GLY A 533 -19.87 0.04 7.27
N VAL A 534 -19.63 1.10 6.47
CA VAL A 534 -18.38 1.26 5.73
C VAL A 534 -17.26 1.62 6.70
N THR A 535 -16.22 0.78 6.76
CA THR A 535 -15.05 0.96 7.63
C THR A 535 -13.77 0.69 6.84
N ILE A 536 -12.74 1.49 7.04
CA ILE A 536 -11.41 1.29 6.45
C ILE A 536 -10.44 0.96 7.59
N ASN A 537 -9.65 -0.10 7.43
CA ASN A 537 -8.64 -0.47 8.40
C ASN A 537 -7.29 0.21 8.11
N PRO A 538 -6.49 0.54 9.12
CA PRO A 538 -5.11 1.04 8.92
C PRO A 538 -4.21 0.08 8.12
N SER A 539 -4.54 -1.23 8.10
CA SER A 539 -3.90 -2.25 7.25
C SER A 539 -4.33 -2.18 5.78
N GLN A 540 -5.16 -1.19 5.40
CA GLN A 540 -5.77 -1.05 4.08
C GLN A 540 -6.69 -2.21 3.68
N THR A 541 -7.00 -3.12 4.60
CA THR A 541 -8.05 -4.12 4.38
C THR A 541 -9.42 -3.45 4.50
N PHE A 542 -10.35 -3.89 3.65
CA PHE A 542 -11.69 -3.31 3.57
C PHE A 542 -12.74 -4.40 3.86
N PRO A 543 -13.37 -4.38 5.06
CA PRO A 543 -14.33 -5.41 5.45
C PRO A 543 -15.67 -5.22 4.74
N PHE A 544 -15.98 -6.05 3.77
CA PHE A 544 -17.23 -5.98 3.02
C PHE A 544 -18.44 -6.46 3.83
N TRP A 545 -18.22 -7.34 4.81
CA TRP A 545 -19.29 -7.95 5.62
C TRP A 545 -20.00 -6.98 6.57
N THR A 546 -19.35 -5.87 6.93
CA THR A 546 -19.95 -4.85 7.78
C THR A 546 -20.94 -3.95 7.03
N ILE A 547 -20.82 -3.88 5.70
CA ILE A 547 -21.58 -2.95 4.86
C ILE A 547 -23.01 -3.45 4.70
N LYS A 548 -23.98 -2.57 4.90
CA LYS A 548 -25.41 -2.84 4.70
C LYS A 548 -26.12 -1.69 4.01
N ARG A 549 -27.25 -1.99 3.39
CA ARG A 549 -28.20 -1.00 2.94
C ARG A 549 -29.29 -0.82 4.01
N ASN A 550 -29.60 0.40 4.37
CA ASN A 550 -30.65 0.75 5.34
C ASN A 550 -32.05 0.69 4.71
#